data_1f2e487df0573f16d56bd9345cec7b7e
#
_entry.id   1f2e487df0573f16d56bd9345cec7b7e
#
_cell.length_a   1.000
_cell.length_b   1.000
_cell.length_c   1.000
_cell.angle_alpha   90.00
_cell.angle_beta   90.00
_cell.angle_gamma   90.00
#
_symmetry.space_group_name_H-M   'P 1'
#
loop_
_entity.id
_entity.type
_entity.pdbx_description
1 polymer ?
#
loop_
_entity_poly.entity_id
_entity_poly.type
_entity_poly.pdbx_seq_one_letter_code
_entity_poly.pdbx_strand_id
1 'polypeptide(L)'
;MRTTQSKQRYIIGFAAIVAVAIVLVAMLFVVASRNRQQLAPPPDVPVSPCPTEVRIKAVERKPEPSDHEVIEASAAVAIVCGEDAPTADRYEARNDALRSIARRRDLPEKDVAALVAYLRSKDGAMRVERVAALKNDIMNLLRSQEPPVEGLAETLIVMFEGRGISTHNSSTHNSPTHPHPPAVLDYCMQHLGAMVNELDEERRARVRGVLVKAAREKTKPYAGTALYSLAEDKRASAAQEGELKRLTLALCKPDVNNIARIAAIQLAGQRGYAEALPVLRDTLSGEKRDAVLDAVCIGSIGFLGNADDIALIERFRGDARCSAAVEAAIKRIKDREDIGTPTAGKEASLTLRPLLRAVQPHEIRSDSFGGLGGGAPR
;
A
#
# COMPACT_ATOMS: atom_id res chain seq x y z
N MET A 1 -17.06 34.31 19.99
CA MET A 1 -15.57 34.38 19.92
C MET A 1 -14.83 33.08 20.28
N ARG A 2 -15.47 31.94 20.58
CA ARG A 2 -14.78 30.67 20.95
C ARG A 2 -14.43 29.73 19.80
N THR A 3 -14.93 29.95 18.60
CA THR A 3 -14.76 29.05 17.43
C THR A 3 -13.47 29.25 16.64
N THR A 4 -12.82 30.40 16.76
CA THR A 4 -11.59 30.72 16.01
C THR A 4 -10.35 30.09 16.64
N GLN A 5 -10.28 29.96 17.96
CA GLN A 5 -9.14 29.38 18.65
C GLN A 5 -9.01 27.86 18.45
N SER A 6 -10.11 27.16 18.29
CA SER A 6 -10.11 25.71 18.01
C SER A 6 -9.53 25.41 16.64
N LYS A 7 -9.90 26.17 15.60
CA LYS A 7 -9.38 26.01 14.24
C LYS A 7 -7.89 26.30 14.14
N GLN A 8 -7.39 27.27 14.89
CA GLN A 8 -5.98 27.63 14.89
C GLN A 8 -5.09 26.56 15.54
N ARG A 9 -5.57 25.88 16.61
CA ARG A 9 -4.87 24.74 17.21
C ARG A 9 -4.83 23.51 16.31
N TYR A 10 -5.88 23.26 15.51
CA TYR A 10 -5.89 22.19 14.51
C TYR A 10 -4.89 22.42 13.39
N ILE A 11 -4.75 23.66 12.91
CA ILE A 11 -3.81 24.01 11.83
C ILE A 11 -2.35 23.87 12.32
N ILE A 12 -2.05 24.28 13.56
CA ILE A 12 -0.71 24.15 14.13
C ILE A 12 -0.34 22.68 14.38
N GLY A 13 -1.27 21.85 14.86
CA GLY A 13 -1.06 20.42 15.04
C GLY A 13 -0.80 19.69 13.71
N PHE A 14 -1.55 20.04 12.69
CA PHE A 14 -1.38 19.44 11.34
C PHE A 14 -0.04 19.83 10.71
N ALA A 15 0.38 21.09 10.84
CA ALA A 15 1.67 21.55 10.33
C ALA A 15 2.87 20.86 11.03
N ALA A 16 2.77 20.57 12.32
CA ALA A 16 3.79 19.84 13.06
C ALA A 16 3.91 18.37 12.60
N ILE A 17 2.80 17.70 12.31
CA ILE A 17 2.78 16.31 11.83
C ILE A 17 3.41 16.23 10.43
N VAL A 18 3.11 17.19 9.56
CA VAL A 18 3.70 17.26 8.21
C VAL A 18 5.21 17.51 8.28
N ALA A 19 5.66 18.38 9.16
CA ALA A 19 7.09 18.66 9.36
C ALA A 19 7.87 17.42 9.85
N VAL A 20 7.30 16.64 10.77
CA VAL A 20 7.92 15.38 11.25
C VAL A 20 7.99 14.33 10.15
N ALA A 21 6.96 14.22 9.31
CA ALA A 21 6.97 13.30 8.18
C ALA A 21 8.07 13.66 7.15
N ILE A 22 8.28 14.94 6.89
CA ILE A 22 9.34 15.43 5.97
C ILE A 22 10.72 15.12 6.53
N VAL A 23 10.95 15.30 7.83
CA VAL A 23 12.24 14.99 8.49
C VAL A 23 12.53 13.49 8.47
N LEU A 24 11.53 12.64 8.70
CA LEU A 24 11.67 11.18 8.61
C LEU A 24 12.02 10.71 7.18
N VAL A 25 11.42 11.32 6.18
CA VAL A 25 11.73 11.02 4.76
C VAL A 25 13.16 11.46 4.42
N ALA A 26 13.61 12.63 4.91
CA ALA A 26 14.98 13.10 4.72
C ALA A 26 16.00 12.19 5.42
N MET A 27 15.72 11.70 6.64
CA MET A 27 16.59 10.76 7.35
C MET A 27 16.70 9.41 6.63
N LEU A 28 15.59 8.88 6.10
CA LEU A 28 15.60 7.64 5.31
C LEU A 28 16.41 7.79 4.01
N PHE A 29 16.38 8.98 3.41
CA PHE A 29 17.17 9.28 2.22
C PHE A 29 18.68 9.31 2.53
N VAL A 30 19.07 9.88 3.67
CA VAL A 30 20.48 9.91 4.12
C VAL A 30 20.98 8.50 4.43
N VAL A 31 20.17 7.65 5.07
CA VAL A 31 20.52 6.25 5.35
C VAL A 31 20.65 5.43 4.06
N ALA A 32 19.74 5.62 3.11
CA ALA A 32 19.81 4.93 1.80
C ALA A 32 21.01 5.38 0.98
N SER A 33 21.38 6.66 1.04
CA SER A 33 22.57 7.19 0.36
C SER A 33 23.89 6.69 0.98
N ARG A 34 23.96 6.55 2.31
CA ARG A 34 25.12 5.95 3.00
C ARG A 34 25.30 4.48 2.67
N ASN A 35 24.21 3.71 2.58
CA ASN A 35 24.30 2.30 2.18
C ASN A 35 24.78 2.12 0.73
N ARG A 36 24.53 3.07 -0.16
CA ARG A 36 25.05 3.02 -1.55
C ARG A 36 26.56 3.28 -1.64
N GLN A 37 27.13 4.08 -0.74
CA GLN A 37 28.57 4.35 -0.73
C GLN A 37 29.39 3.15 -0.20
N GLN A 38 28.74 2.20 0.51
CA GLN A 38 29.41 0.97 1.00
C GLN A 38 29.38 -0.19 0.00
N LEU A 39 28.72 -0.04 -1.17
CA LEU A 39 28.64 -1.02 -2.25
C LEU A 39 29.50 -0.64 -3.47
N ALA A 40 30.63 0.01 -3.26
CA ALA A 40 31.64 0.12 -4.30
C ALA A 40 32.23 -1.29 -4.57
N PRO A 41 32.33 -1.75 -5.84
CA PRO A 41 32.90 -3.04 -6.13
C PRO A 41 34.36 -3.09 -5.65
N PRO A 42 34.78 -4.19 -5.01
CA PRO A 42 36.17 -4.36 -4.63
C PRO A 42 37.08 -4.40 -5.86
N PRO A 43 38.32 -3.89 -5.75
CA PRO A 43 39.27 -3.92 -6.86
C PRO A 43 39.58 -5.38 -7.24
N ASP A 44 39.78 -5.60 -8.54
CA ASP A 44 40.10 -6.90 -9.15
C ASP A 44 41.21 -7.64 -8.42
N VAL A 45 40.85 -8.71 -7.71
CA VAL A 45 41.79 -9.64 -7.12
C VAL A 45 41.96 -10.82 -8.10
N PRO A 46 43.19 -11.24 -8.44
CA PRO A 46 43.44 -12.32 -9.38
C PRO A 46 42.87 -13.64 -8.86
N VAL A 47 42.06 -14.29 -9.70
CA VAL A 47 41.37 -15.55 -9.42
C VAL A 47 42.37 -16.70 -9.30
N SER A 48 42.56 -17.22 -8.10
CA SER A 48 43.22 -18.47 -7.84
C SER A 48 42.24 -19.63 -8.04
N PRO A 49 42.62 -20.79 -8.64
CA PRO A 49 41.67 -21.87 -8.93
C PRO A 49 41.19 -22.51 -7.61
N CYS A 50 39.88 -22.51 -7.45
CA CYS A 50 39.16 -23.04 -6.31
C CYS A 50 39.11 -24.59 -6.35
N PRO A 51 39.46 -25.32 -5.27
CA PRO A 51 39.15 -26.73 -5.17
C PRO A 51 37.67 -26.93 -4.85
N THR A 52 37.03 -27.72 -5.69
CA THR A 52 35.63 -28.09 -5.60
C THR A 52 35.35 -29.04 -4.46
N GLU A 53 35.08 -28.53 -3.27
CA GLU A 53 34.36 -29.29 -2.24
C GLU A 53 33.09 -28.53 -1.87
N VAL A 54 31.99 -28.92 -2.51
CA VAL A 54 30.63 -28.48 -2.13
C VAL A 54 30.28 -29.21 -0.82
N ARG A 55 30.60 -28.57 0.30
CA ARG A 55 30.06 -28.96 1.60
C ARG A 55 28.61 -28.52 1.65
N ILE A 56 27.70 -29.45 1.36
CA ILE A 56 26.27 -29.27 1.61
C ILE A 56 26.12 -29.06 3.13
N LYS A 57 25.96 -27.81 3.55
CA LYS A 57 25.50 -27.51 4.90
C LYS A 57 24.14 -28.18 5.06
N ALA A 58 24.07 -29.14 5.97
CA ALA A 58 22.80 -29.70 6.40
C ALA A 58 21.88 -28.55 6.77
N VAL A 59 20.73 -28.49 6.11
CA VAL A 59 19.67 -27.54 6.48
C VAL A 59 19.27 -27.92 7.89
N GLU A 60 19.66 -27.10 8.87
CA GLU A 60 19.19 -27.25 10.25
C GLU A 60 17.66 -27.21 10.19
N ARG A 61 17.02 -28.34 10.40
CA ARG A 61 15.56 -28.39 10.55
C ARG A 61 15.23 -27.54 11.77
N LYS A 62 14.46 -26.50 11.56
CA LYS A 62 13.88 -25.70 12.63
C LYS A 62 13.20 -26.67 13.61
N PRO A 63 13.48 -26.60 14.93
CA PRO A 63 12.81 -27.45 15.89
C PRO A 63 11.29 -27.30 15.75
N GLU A 64 10.58 -28.44 15.83
CA GLU A 64 9.10 -28.39 15.86
C GLU A 64 8.65 -27.56 17.08
N PRO A 65 7.59 -26.76 16.95
CA PRO A 65 7.08 -25.96 18.06
C PRO A 65 6.67 -26.87 19.22
N SER A 66 6.90 -26.44 20.45
CA SER A 66 6.47 -27.21 21.64
C SER A 66 4.95 -27.25 21.73
N ASP A 67 4.37 -28.30 22.31
CA ASP A 67 2.92 -28.40 22.53
C ASP A 67 2.35 -27.18 23.26
N HIS A 68 3.10 -26.60 24.20
CA HIS A 68 2.73 -25.38 24.91
C HIS A 68 2.59 -24.18 23.98
N GLU A 69 3.54 -23.98 23.05
CA GLU A 69 3.49 -22.89 22.07
C GLU A 69 2.31 -23.05 21.10
N VAL A 70 1.96 -24.28 20.73
CA VAL A 70 0.79 -24.57 19.87
C VAL A 70 -0.51 -24.23 20.59
N ILE A 71 -0.63 -24.56 21.88
CA ILE A 71 -1.82 -24.26 22.71
C ILE A 71 -1.99 -22.75 22.84
N GLU A 72 -0.91 -22.00 23.11
CA GLU A 72 -0.96 -20.54 23.19
C GLU A 72 -1.39 -19.89 21.88
N ALA A 73 -0.89 -20.39 20.74
CA ALA A 73 -1.26 -19.89 19.43
C ALA A 73 -2.77 -20.12 19.15
N SER A 74 -3.28 -21.32 19.42
CA SER A 74 -4.70 -21.65 19.23
C SER A 74 -5.63 -20.82 20.15
N ALA A 75 -5.20 -20.54 21.38
CA ALA A 75 -5.94 -19.67 22.29
C ALA A 75 -6.00 -18.22 21.76
N ALA A 76 -4.87 -17.70 21.23
CA ALA A 76 -4.84 -16.39 20.61
C ALA A 76 -5.74 -16.30 19.37
N VAL A 77 -5.73 -17.32 18.49
CA VAL A 77 -6.64 -17.38 17.33
C VAL A 77 -8.10 -17.43 17.77
N ALA A 78 -8.45 -18.18 18.83
CA ALA A 78 -9.80 -18.20 19.37
C ALA A 78 -10.27 -16.82 19.85
N ILE A 79 -9.39 -16.02 20.50
CA ILE A 79 -9.69 -14.63 20.88
C ILE A 79 -9.90 -13.75 19.64
N VAL A 80 -9.03 -13.87 18.62
CA VAL A 80 -9.14 -13.10 17.36
C VAL A 80 -10.48 -13.37 16.67
N CYS A 81 -10.90 -14.63 16.59
CA CYS A 81 -12.10 -15.06 15.87
C CYS A 81 -13.37 -15.08 16.73
N GLY A 82 -13.23 -15.03 18.05
CA GLY A 82 -14.34 -15.20 18.99
C GLY A 82 -15.35 -14.05 18.97
N GLU A 83 -16.62 -14.39 19.23
CA GLU A 83 -17.73 -13.44 19.34
C GLU A 83 -17.90 -12.90 20.76
N ASP A 84 -17.33 -13.56 21.76
CA ASP A 84 -17.65 -13.40 23.18
C ASP A 84 -16.92 -12.28 23.92
N ALA A 85 -16.08 -11.49 23.25
CA ALA A 85 -15.39 -10.38 23.90
C ALA A 85 -16.32 -9.18 24.13
N PRO A 86 -16.27 -8.49 25.30
CA PRO A 86 -17.03 -7.29 25.57
C PRO A 86 -16.84 -6.22 24.50
N THR A 87 -17.90 -5.52 24.13
CA THR A 87 -17.95 -4.65 22.94
C THR A 87 -16.95 -3.49 22.94
N ALA A 88 -16.57 -2.97 24.11
CA ALA A 88 -15.65 -1.82 24.22
C ALA A 88 -14.18 -2.20 24.02
N ASP A 89 -13.76 -3.37 24.54
CA ASP A 89 -12.37 -3.83 24.56
C ASP A 89 -12.08 -4.88 23.49
N ARG A 90 -13.10 -5.25 22.70
CA ARG A 90 -13.02 -6.33 21.72
C ARG A 90 -11.87 -6.15 20.71
N TYR A 91 -11.65 -4.93 20.24
CA TYR A 91 -10.58 -4.66 19.27
C TYR A 91 -9.20 -4.80 19.90
N GLU A 92 -8.97 -4.20 21.07
CA GLU A 92 -7.66 -4.23 21.73
C GLU A 92 -7.28 -5.68 22.10
N ALA A 93 -8.20 -6.45 22.70
CA ALA A 93 -7.96 -7.85 23.01
C ALA A 93 -7.62 -8.70 21.78
N ARG A 94 -8.35 -8.51 20.67
CA ARG A 94 -8.09 -9.19 19.40
C ARG A 94 -6.76 -8.77 18.78
N ASN A 95 -6.45 -7.49 18.82
CA ASN A 95 -5.20 -6.95 18.29
C ASN A 95 -3.99 -7.45 19.09
N ASP A 96 -4.07 -7.49 20.43
CA ASP A 96 -3.01 -8.02 21.29
C ASP A 96 -2.82 -9.53 21.07
N ALA A 97 -3.91 -10.29 20.98
CA ALA A 97 -3.85 -11.70 20.63
C ALA A 97 -3.20 -11.94 19.26
N LEU A 98 -3.58 -11.14 18.25
CA LEU A 98 -2.98 -11.23 16.92
C LEU A 98 -1.49 -10.87 16.93
N ARG A 99 -1.10 -9.83 17.69
CA ARG A 99 0.30 -9.45 17.85
C ARG A 99 1.15 -10.53 18.49
N SER A 100 0.59 -11.29 19.45
CA SER A 100 1.32 -12.40 20.10
C SER A 100 1.72 -13.51 19.13
N ILE A 101 0.94 -13.70 18.05
CA ILE A 101 1.18 -14.73 17.02
C ILE A 101 1.67 -14.15 15.69
N ALA A 102 1.87 -12.86 15.56
CA ALA A 102 2.17 -12.19 14.27
C ALA A 102 3.48 -12.67 13.62
N ARG A 103 4.40 -13.25 14.38
CA ARG A 103 5.70 -13.78 13.88
C ARG A 103 5.67 -15.29 13.63
N ARG A 104 4.57 -15.96 13.96
CA ARG A 104 4.46 -17.40 13.73
C ARG A 104 4.27 -17.68 12.24
N ARG A 105 4.95 -18.74 11.78
CA ARG A 105 4.89 -19.19 10.39
C ARG A 105 4.36 -20.62 10.25
N ASP A 106 3.96 -21.21 11.35
CA ASP A 106 3.66 -22.63 11.51
C ASP A 106 2.35 -22.83 12.32
N LEU A 107 1.33 -22.01 12.01
CA LEU A 107 0.03 -22.15 12.68
C LEU A 107 -0.63 -23.49 12.32
N PRO A 108 -1.28 -24.16 13.30
CA PRO A 108 -2.09 -25.34 13.03
C PRO A 108 -3.15 -25.09 11.94
N GLU A 109 -3.41 -26.09 11.12
CA GLU A 109 -4.37 -25.99 10.00
C GLU A 109 -5.76 -25.51 10.45
N LYS A 110 -6.23 -26.01 11.61
CA LYS A 110 -7.50 -25.57 12.22
C LYS A 110 -7.54 -24.07 12.49
N ASP A 111 -6.40 -23.51 12.95
CA ASP A 111 -6.30 -22.09 13.29
C ASP A 111 -6.22 -21.23 12.03
N VAL A 112 -5.49 -21.70 11.01
CA VAL A 112 -5.49 -21.10 9.67
C VAL A 112 -6.92 -21.07 9.10
N ALA A 113 -7.65 -22.19 9.19
CA ALA A 113 -9.04 -22.27 8.73
C ALA A 113 -9.97 -21.29 9.47
N ALA A 114 -9.80 -21.13 10.79
CA ALA A 114 -10.56 -20.18 11.59
C ALA A 114 -10.30 -18.72 11.17
N LEU A 115 -9.03 -18.35 10.97
CA LEU A 115 -8.64 -17.03 10.49
C LEU A 115 -9.19 -16.73 9.07
N VAL A 116 -9.12 -17.70 8.16
CA VAL A 116 -9.71 -17.60 6.82
C VAL A 116 -11.22 -17.43 6.88
N ALA A 117 -11.92 -18.15 7.77
CA ALA A 117 -13.36 -17.98 7.99
C ALA A 117 -13.69 -16.59 8.54
N TYR A 118 -12.88 -16.10 9.49
CA TYR A 118 -13.05 -14.74 10.02
C TYR A 118 -12.88 -13.65 8.96
N LEU A 119 -11.91 -13.78 8.04
CA LEU A 119 -11.77 -12.83 6.92
C LEU A 119 -13.06 -12.66 6.13
N ARG A 120 -13.79 -13.76 5.89
CA ARG A 120 -15.08 -13.76 5.16
C ARG A 120 -16.24 -13.24 5.98
N SER A 121 -16.14 -13.20 7.31
CA SER A 121 -17.22 -12.78 8.19
C SER A 121 -17.50 -11.27 8.11
N LYS A 122 -18.72 -10.87 8.47
CA LYS A 122 -19.08 -9.48 8.76
C LYS A 122 -18.89 -9.26 10.26
N ASP A 123 -18.01 -8.33 10.63
CA ASP A 123 -17.89 -7.89 12.00
C ASP A 123 -18.60 -6.53 12.15
N GLY A 124 -19.91 -6.56 12.45
CA GLY A 124 -20.74 -5.37 12.62
C GLY A 124 -20.59 -4.69 13.97
N ALA A 125 -19.90 -5.31 14.92
CA ALA A 125 -19.78 -4.80 16.29
C ALA A 125 -18.62 -3.80 16.47
N MET A 126 -17.64 -3.81 15.56
CA MET A 126 -16.48 -2.91 15.59
C MET A 126 -16.60 -1.77 14.57
N ARG A 127 -15.87 -0.67 14.82
CA ARG A 127 -15.73 0.40 13.83
C ARG A 127 -15.05 -0.13 12.56
N VAL A 128 -15.47 0.38 11.41
CA VAL A 128 -15.02 -0.05 10.08
C VAL A 128 -13.51 -0.03 9.94
N GLU A 129 -12.86 1.03 10.47
CA GLU A 129 -11.41 1.19 10.39
C GLU A 129 -10.67 0.11 11.21
N ARG A 130 -11.20 -0.25 12.39
CA ARG A 130 -10.63 -1.30 13.25
C ARG A 130 -10.79 -2.68 12.64
N VAL A 131 -11.97 -2.96 12.04
CA VAL A 131 -12.21 -4.20 11.28
C VAL A 131 -11.22 -4.30 10.10
N ALA A 132 -11.02 -3.21 9.38
CA ALA A 132 -10.12 -3.19 8.24
C ALA A 132 -8.67 -3.45 8.67
N ALA A 133 -8.20 -2.80 9.74
CA ALA A 133 -6.85 -3.00 10.27
C ALA A 133 -6.65 -4.46 10.73
N LEU A 134 -7.58 -5.00 11.52
CA LEU A 134 -7.50 -6.38 12.01
C LEU A 134 -7.47 -7.40 10.86
N LYS A 135 -8.34 -7.24 9.86
CA LYS A 135 -8.34 -8.11 8.68
C LYS A 135 -7.05 -8.01 7.86
N ASN A 136 -6.48 -6.81 7.72
CA ASN A 136 -5.18 -6.64 7.07
C ASN A 136 -4.06 -7.41 7.80
N ASP A 137 -4.02 -7.32 9.14
CA ASP A 137 -3.00 -8.00 9.92
C ASP A 137 -3.16 -9.52 9.87
N ILE A 138 -4.42 -10.02 9.83
CA ILE A 138 -4.70 -11.44 9.58
C ILE A 138 -4.23 -11.85 8.18
N MET A 139 -4.47 -11.06 7.13
CA MET A 139 -3.98 -11.33 5.78
C MET A 139 -2.43 -11.39 5.76
N ASN A 140 -1.75 -10.48 6.47
CA ASN A 140 -0.29 -10.51 6.61
C ASN A 140 0.19 -11.80 7.30
N LEU A 141 -0.46 -12.19 8.41
CA LEU A 141 -0.13 -13.42 9.13
C LEU A 141 -0.33 -14.66 8.25
N LEU A 142 -1.46 -14.77 7.54
CA LEU A 142 -1.74 -15.91 6.66
C LEU A 142 -0.77 -15.98 5.47
N ARG A 143 -0.34 -14.84 4.92
CA ARG A 143 0.69 -14.81 3.87
C ARG A 143 2.07 -15.23 4.35
N SER A 144 2.37 -15.06 5.63
CA SER A 144 3.67 -15.41 6.20
C SER A 144 3.79 -16.89 6.59
N GLN A 145 2.72 -17.70 6.45
CA GLN A 145 2.74 -19.10 6.83
C GLN A 145 3.64 -19.95 5.93
N GLU A 146 4.27 -20.96 6.52
CA GLU A 146 5.11 -21.95 5.87
C GLU A 146 4.63 -23.37 6.30
N PRO A 147 3.99 -24.14 5.42
CA PRO A 147 3.78 -23.86 3.97
C PRO A 147 2.78 -22.73 3.70
N PRO A 148 2.81 -22.13 2.49
CA PRO A 148 1.84 -21.13 2.08
C PRO A 148 0.40 -21.60 2.23
N VAL A 149 -0.49 -20.74 2.72
CA VAL A 149 -1.91 -21.07 2.91
C VAL A 149 -2.58 -21.29 1.56
N GLU A 150 -2.97 -22.55 1.32
CA GLU A 150 -3.71 -22.89 0.11
C GLU A 150 -5.09 -22.20 0.11
N GLY A 151 -5.51 -21.68 -1.06
CA GLY A 151 -6.80 -21.01 -1.21
C GLY A 151 -6.89 -19.61 -0.63
N LEU A 152 -5.79 -19.01 -0.13
CA LEU A 152 -5.82 -17.62 0.35
C LEU A 152 -6.18 -16.64 -0.77
N ALA A 153 -5.61 -16.79 -1.96
CA ALA A 153 -5.94 -15.95 -3.11
C ALA A 153 -7.43 -16.03 -3.47
N GLU A 154 -7.99 -17.25 -3.50
CA GLU A 154 -9.42 -17.48 -3.72
C GLU A 154 -10.29 -16.83 -2.65
N THR A 155 -9.85 -16.88 -1.40
CA THR A 155 -10.56 -16.21 -0.29
C THR A 155 -10.62 -14.70 -0.52
N LEU A 156 -9.50 -14.06 -0.89
CA LEU A 156 -9.46 -12.62 -1.16
C LEU A 156 -10.30 -12.24 -2.39
N ILE A 157 -10.32 -13.10 -3.42
CA ILE A 157 -11.18 -12.94 -4.59
C ILE A 157 -12.65 -12.99 -4.19
N VAL A 158 -13.06 -13.99 -3.40
CA VAL A 158 -14.44 -14.14 -2.91
C VAL A 158 -14.86 -12.94 -2.08
N MET A 159 -13.98 -12.43 -1.21
CA MET A 159 -14.22 -11.23 -0.42
C MET A 159 -14.46 -10.01 -1.32
N PHE A 160 -13.65 -9.83 -2.37
CA PHE A 160 -13.81 -8.71 -3.31
C PHE A 160 -15.09 -8.85 -4.16
N GLU A 161 -15.43 -10.05 -4.60
CA GLU A 161 -16.62 -10.29 -5.41
C GLU A 161 -17.92 -10.27 -4.59
N GLY A 162 -17.84 -10.27 -3.27
CA GLY A 162 -19.00 -10.31 -2.39
C GLY A 162 -19.77 -11.60 -2.41
N ARG A 163 -19.19 -12.68 -2.98
CA ARG A 163 -19.84 -13.98 -3.09
C ARG A 163 -19.81 -14.72 -1.75
N GLY A 164 -20.87 -15.44 -1.45
CA GLY A 164 -20.92 -16.34 -0.29
C GLY A 164 -21.26 -15.67 1.05
N ILE A 165 -21.51 -14.36 1.08
CA ILE A 165 -22.05 -13.71 2.27
C ILE A 165 -23.57 -13.75 2.15
N SER A 166 -24.18 -14.76 2.79
CA SER A 166 -25.64 -14.88 2.87
C SER A 166 -26.20 -13.64 3.60
N THR A 167 -26.84 -12.75 2.84
CA THR A 167 -27.56 -11.61 3.39
C THR A 167 -28.97 -12.01 3.81
N HIS A 168 -29.07 -12.89 4.81
CA HIS A 168 -30.37 -13.30 5.34
C HIS A 168 -31.03 -12.19 6.17
N ASN A 169 -31.07 -11.00 5.88
CA ASN A 169 -31.93 -9.94 6.45
C ASN A 169 -31.47 -8.54 6.02
N SER A 170 -31.61 -8.18 4.78
CA SER A 170 -31.66 -6.75 4.45
C SER A 170 -32.75 -6.46 3.42
N SER A 171 -33.98 -6.36 3.94
CA SER A 171 -35.14 -5.82 3.21
C SER A 171 -35.17 -4.29 3.26
N THR A 172 -34.04 -3.60 3.23
CA THR A 172 -34.02 -2.14 3.05
C THR A 172 -33.48 -1.81 1.67
N HIS A 173 -34.39 -1.32 0.87
CA HIS A 173 -34.19 -0.79 -0.46
C HIS A 173 -33.01 0.20 -0.56
N ASN A 174 -32.29 0.12 -1.67
CA ASN A 174 -31.41 1.12 -2.26
C ASN A 174 -29.95 1.18 -1.78
N SER A 175 -29.18 0.27 -2.19
CA SER A 175 -27.83 0.35 -2.80
C SER A 175 -27.16 -1.01 -2.74
N PRO A 176 -26.50 -1.51 -3.75
CA PRO A 176 -25.68 -2.71 -3.63
C PRO A 176 -24.44 -2.35 -2.80
N THR A 177 -24.61 -2.23 -1.48
CA THR A 177 -23.47 -2.01 -0.59
C THR A 177 -22.67 -3.30 -0.55
N HIS A 178 -21.43 -3.21 -1.04
CA HIS A 178 -20.49 -4.32 -0.94
C HIS A 178 -20.42 -4.80 0.52
N PRO A 179 -20.40 -6.12 0.79
CA PRO A 179 -20.41 -6.67 2.14
C PRO A 179 -19.19 -6.27 2.98
N HIS A 180 -18.09 -5.90 2.32
CA HIS A 180 -16.87 -5.42 2.98
C HIS A 180 -16.65 -3.92 2.75
N PRO A 181 -16.10 -3.19 3.74
CA PRO A 181 -15.71 -1.79 3.61
C PRO A 181 -14.66 -1.60 2.52
N PRO A 182 -14.64 -0.43 1.83
CA PRO A 182 -13.64 -0.15 0.79
C PRO A 182 -12.18 -0.34 1.24
N ALA A 183 -11.87 -0.07 2.51
CA ALA A 183 -10.53 -0.28 3.06
C ALA A 183 -10.14 -1.76 3.10
N VAL A 184 -11.07 -2.67 3.43
CA VAL A 184 -10.79 -4.12 3.37
C VAL A 184 -10.55 -4.57 1.94
N LEU A 185 -11.33 -4.03 0.98
CA LEU A 185 -11.14 -4.34 -0.44
C LEU A 185 -9.81 -3.83 -0.97
N ASP A 186 -9.36 -2.67 -0.48
CA ASP A 186 -8.05 -2.12 -0.80
C ASP A 186 -6.93 -3.09 -0.35
N TYR A 187 -7.01 -3.59 0.87
CA TYR A 187 -6.08 -4.62 1.34
C TYR A 187 -6.14 -5.92 0.54
N CYS A 188 -7.34 -6.37 0.15
CA CYS A 188 -7.43 -7.53 -0.75
C CYS A 188 -6.64 -7.30 -2.05
N MET A 189 -6.73 -6.11 -2.65
CA MET A 189 -5.97 -5.79 -3.87
C MET A 189 -4.46 -5.79 -3.62
N GLN A 190 -3.99 -5.23 -2.50
CA GLN A 190 -2.57 -5.24 -2.13
C GLN A 190 -2.03 -6.66 -1.98
N HIS A 191 -2.75 -7.51 -1.24
CA HIS A 191 -2.33 -8.89 -1.00
C HIS A 191 -2.37 -9.74 -2.27
N LEU A 192 -3.40 -9.61 -3.10
CA LEU A 192 -3.47 -10.29 -4.41
C LEU A 192 -2.30 -9.88 -5.31
N GLY A 193 -1.97 -8.59 -5.36
CA GLY A 193 -0.81 -8.10 -6.11
C GLY A 193 0.52 -8.65 -5.61
N ALA A 194 0.69 -8.74 -4.28
CA ALA A 194 1.89 -9.29 -3.70
C ALA A 194 2.07 -10.81 -3.96
N MET A 195 0.97 -11.54 -4.15
CA MET A 195 0.97 -12.99 -4.43
C MET A 195 1.08 -13.32 -5.92
N VAL A 196 0.77 -12.39 -6.83
CA VAL A 196 0.59 -12.66 -8.26
C VAL A 196 1.78 -13.38 -8.91
N ASN A 197 3.00 -13.11 -8.45
CA ASN A 197 4.22 -13.71 -9.00
C ASN A 197 4.50 -15.12 -8.46
N GLU A 198 3.87 -15.52 -7.36
CA GLU A 198 4.08 -16.80 -6.68
C GLU A 198 3.07 -17.87 -7.15
N LEU A 199 1.96 -17.43 -7.76
CA LEU A 199 0.88 -18.29 -8.22
C LEU A 199 1.23 -19.00 -9.53
N ASP A 200 0.62 -20.19 -9.74
CA ASP A 200 0.57 -20.85 -11.04
C ASP A 200 -0.18 -20.00 -12.07
N GLU A 201 -0.12 -20.39 -13.34
CA GLU A 201 -0.65 -19.58 -14.44
C GLU A 201 -2.18 -19.42 -14.37
N GLU A 202 -2.92 -20.45 -13.98
CA GLU A 202 -4.38 -20.40 -13.88
C GLU A 202 -4.84 -19.45 -12.76
N ARG A 203 -4.28 -19.63 -11.55
CA ARG A 203 -4.58 -18.76 -10.38
C ARG A 203 -4.13 -17.33 -10.64
N ARG A 204 -2.97 -17.14 -11.28
CA ARG A 204 -2.46 -15.83 -11.68
C ARG A 204 -3.42 -15.13 -12.64
N ALA A 205 -3.88 -15.83 -13.68
CA ALA A 205 -4.83 -15.27 -14.64
C ALA A 205 -6.13 -14.84 -13.96
N ARG A 206 -6.62 -15.63 -13.01
CA ARG A 206 -7.82 -15.32 -12.22
C ARG A 206 -7.61 -14.09 -11.31
N VAL A 207 -6.51 -14.03 -10.57
CA VAL A 207 -6.13 -12.85 -9.75
C VAL A 207 -6.05 -11.62 -10.63
N ARG A 208 -5.35 -11.70 -11.76
CA ARG A 208 -5.23 -10.60 -12.70
C ARG A 208 -6.58 -10.12 -13.22
N GLY A 209 -7.49 -11.03 -13.55
CA GLY A 209 -8.87 -10.70 -13.96
C GLY A 209 -9.61 -9.87 -12.89
N VAL A 210 -9.45 -10.23 -11.61
CA VAL A 210 -10.03 -9.50 -10.47
C VAL A 210 -9.40 -8.11 -10.31
N LEU A 211 -8.08 -8.00 -10.41
CA LEU A 211 -7.37 -6.72 -10.34
C LEU A 211 -7.78 -5.78 -11.49
N VAL A 212 -7.93 -6.29 -12.71
CA VAL A 212 -8.44 -5.52 -13.86
C VAL A 212 -9.87 -5.03 -13.61
N LYS A 213 -10.74 -5.90 -13.07
CA LYS A 213 -12.11 -5.51 -12.71
C LYS A 213 -12.10 -4.39 -11.66
N ALA A 214 -11.31 -4.53 -10.60
CA ALA A 214 -11.18 -3.53 -9.55
C ALA A 214 -10.63 -2.19 -10.08
N ALA A 215 -9.62 -2.22 -10.95
CA ALA A 215 -9.05 -1.02 -11.56
C ALA A 215 -10.05 -0.28 -12.49
N ARG A 216 -11.07 -0.95 -13.02
CA ARG A 216 -12.14 -0.32 -13.81
C ARG A 216 -13.18 0.43 -12.96
N GLU A 217 -13.23 0.19 -11.67
CA GLU A 217 -14.16 0.85 -10.74
C GLU A 217 -13.66 2.25 -10.33
N LYS A 218 -13.54 3.14 -11.30
CA LYS A 218 -12.91 4.46 -11.18
C LYS A 218 -13.42 5.37 -10.06
N THR A 219 -14.61 5.11 -9.52
CA THR A 219 -15.18 5.87 -8.39
C THR A 219 -14.71 5.34 -7.03
N LYS A 220 -13.98 4.21 -7.00
CA LYS A 220 -13.55 3.55 -5.78
C LYS A 220 -12.06 3.79 -5.50
N PRO A 221 -11.67 4.01 -4.23
CA PRO A 221 -10.27 4.28 -3.87
C PRO A 221 -9.34 3.10 -4.19
N TYR A 222 -9.80 1.85 -4.03
CA TYR A 222 -9.01 0.65 -4.30
C TYR A 222 -8.67 0.42 -5.78
N ALA A 223 -9.26 1.18 -6.70
CA ALA A 223 -8.90 1.09 -8.12
C ALA A 223 -7.43 1.46 -8.38
N GLY A 224 -6.89 2.41 -7.62
CA GLY A 224 -5.47 2.76 -7.67
C GLY A 224 -4.56 1.65 -7.17
N THR A 225 -4.93 1.02 -6.06
CA THR A 225 -4.19 -0.12 -5.49
C THR A 225 -4.20 -1.32 -6.44
N ALA A 226 -5.35 -1.63 -7.05
CA ALA A 226 -5.46 -2.68 -8.06
C ALA A 226 -4.55 -2.41 -9.27
N LEU A 227 -4.45 -1.15 -9.70
CA LEU A 227 -3.57 -0.73 -10.78
C LEU A 227 -2.09 -0.99 -10.46
N TYR A 228 -1.63 -0.63 -9.25
CA TYR A 228 -0.27 -0.94 -8.81
C TYR A 228 -0.03 -2.44 -8.69
N SER A 229 -1.00 -3.19 -8.18
CA SER A 229 -0.94 -4.64 -8.08
C SER A 229 -0.80 -5.31 -9.45
N LEU A 230 -1.46 -4.79 -10.48
CA LEU A 230 -1.25 -5.20 -11.87
C LEU A 230 0.16 -4.90 -12.37
N ALA A 231 0.72 -3.77 -11.97
CA ALA A 231 2.07 -3.36 -12.35
C ALA A 231 3.20 -4.17 -11.69
N GLU A 232 2.91 -4.86 -10.58
CA GLU A 232 3.85 -5.78 -9.89
C GLU A 232 3.96 -7.15 -10.59
N ASP A 233 3.06 -7.50 -11.52
CA ASP A 233 3.12 -8.76 -12.27
C ASP A 233 4.29 -8.79 -13.24
N LYS A 234 5.39 -9.41 -12.82
CA LYS A 234 6.65 -9.52 -13.60
C LYS A 234 6.54 -10.42 -14.82
N ARG A 235 5.50 -11.25 -14.90
CA ARG A 235 5.25 -12.19 -16.00
C ARG A 235 4.19 -11.69 -16.97
N ALA A 236 3.82 -10.40 -16.87
CA ALA A 236 2.81 -9.82 -17.75
C ALA A 236 3.24 -9.86 -19.22
N SER A 237 2.36 -10.32 -20.09
CA SER A 237 2.56 -10.30 -21.55
C SER A 237 2.47 -8.86 -22.09
N ALA A 238 2.94 -8.63 -23.32
CA ALA A 238 2.82 -7.33 -23.99
C ALA A 238 1.36 -6.83 -24.10
N ALA A 239 0.41 -7.74 -24.32
CA ALA A 239 -1.02 -7.40 -24.34
C ALA A 239 -1.52 -6.95 -22.96
N GLN A 240 -1.06 -7.59 -21.89
CA GLN A 240 -1.38 -7.26 -20.51
C GLN A 240 -0.74 -5.92 -20.08
N GLU A 241 0.48 -5.62 -20.51
CA GLU A 241 1.10 -4.30 -20.33
C GLU A 241 0.34 -3.20 -21.10
N GLY A 242 -0.13 -3.49 -22.31
CA GLY A 242 -1.01 -2.60 -23.06
C GLY A 242 -2.35 -2.34 -22.36
N GLU A 243 -2.93 -3.34 -21.69
CA GLU A 243 -4.13 -3.17 -20.86
C GLU A 243 -3.83 -2.30 -19.63
N LEU A 244 -2.74 -2.57 -18.91
CA LEU A 244 -2.29 -1.76 -17.78
C LEU A 244 -2.14 -0.29 -18.18
N LYS A 245 -1.48 -0.01 -19.31
CA LYS A 245 -1.34 1.36 -19.83
C LYS A 245 -2.71 2.02 -20.08
N ARG A 246 -3.64 1.31 -20.74
CA ARG A 246 -4.99 1.84 -20.99
C ARG A 246 -5.75 2.17 -19.69
N LEU A 247 -5.68 1.28 -18.70
CA LEU A 247 -6.30 1.48 -17.38
C LEU A 247 -5.68 2.68 -16.65
N THR A 248 -4.35 2.78 -16.68
CA THR A 248 -3.60 3.91 -16.08
C THR A 248 -4.08 5.24 -16.66
N LEU A 249 -4.09 5.36 -17.99
CA LEU A 249 -4.52 6.58 -18.67
C LEU A 249 -6.00 6.90 -18.40
N ALA A 250 -6.86 5.89 -18.31
CA ALA A 250 -8.26 6.07 -17.97
C ALA A 250 -8.46 6.60 -16.54
N LEU A 251 -7.61 6.16 -15.58
CA LEU A 251 -7.67 6.61 -14.19
C LEU A 251 -6.97 7.95 -13.93
N CYS A 252 -6.21 8.51 -14.87
CA CYS A 252 -5.67 9.88 -14.75
C CYS A 252 -6.73 10.99 -14.87
N LYS A 253 -7.93 10.67 -15.35
CA LYS A 253 -8.98 11.64 -15.69
C LYS A 253 -9.61 12.30 -14.45
N PRO A 254 -10.22 13.54 -14.60
CA PRO A 254 -10.78 14.29 -13.48
C PRO A 254 -11.99 13.65 -12.79
N ASP A 255 -12.74 12.77 -13.49
CA ASP A 255 -13.96 12.10 -13.02
C ASP A 255 -13.66 10.83 -12.17
N VAL A 256 -12.40 10.61 -11.85
CA VAL A 256 -11.93 9.46 -11.08
C VAL A 256 -11.80 9.84 -9.60
N ASN A 257 -11.97 8.86 -8.69
CA ASN A 257 -11.67 9.01 -7.27
C ASN A 257 -10.25 9.55 -7.07
N ASN A 258 -10.07 10.57 -6.23
CA ASN A 258 -8.78 11.25 -6.08
C ASN A 258 -7.63 10.31 -5.70
N ILE A 259 -7.86 9.33 -4.82
CA ILE A 259 -6.81 8.36 -4.40
C ILE A 259 -6.40 7.50 -5.60
N ALA A 260 -7.37 6.98 -6.34
CA ALA A 260 -7.12 6.19 -7.54
C ALA A 260 -6.43 7.03 -8.64
N ARG A 261 -6.82 8.28 -8.79
CA ARG A 261 -6.23 9.22 -9.74
C ARG A 261 -4.76 9.52 -9.41
N ILE A 262 -4.46 9.81 -8.15
CA ILE A 262 -3.09 10.01 -7.66
C ILE A 262 -2.22 8.80 -7.99
N ALA A 263 -2.70 7.60 -7.68
CA ALA A 263 -2.01 6.35 -7.98
C ALA A 263 -1.73 6.18 -9.48
N ALA A 264 -2.73 6.45 -10.32
CA ALA A 264 -2.60 6.34 -11.78
C ALA A 264 -1.59 7.34 -12.36
N ILE A 265 -1.62 8.60 -11.89
CA ILE A 265 -0.68 9.64 -12.33
C ILE A 265 0.76 9.26 -11.95
N GLN A 266 0.98 8.77 -10.72
CA GLN A 266 2.30 8.29 -10.31
C GLN A 266 2.79 7.14 -11.18
N LEU A 267 1.93 6.15 -11.42
CA LEU A 267 2.27 5.00 -12.26
C LEU A 267 2.56 5.42 -13.71
N ALA A 268 1.79 6.36 -14.26
CA ALA A 268 2.04 6.91 -15.60
C ALA A 268 3.45 7.54 -15.70
N GLY A 269 3.83 8.35 -14.71
CA GLY A 269 5.17 8.91 -14.62
C GLY A 269 6.26 7.84 -14.53
N GLN A 270 6.09 6.85 -13.66
CA GLN A 270 7.05 5.75 -13.47
C GLN A 270 7.24 4.87 -14.70
N ARG A 271 6.16 4.61 -15.43
CA ARG A 271 6.15 3.75 -16.62
C ARG A 271 6.44 4.50 -17.92
N GLY A 272 6.63 5.83 -17.87
CA GLY A 272 6.94 6.62 -19.06
C GLY A 272 5.73 6.77 -20.03
N TYR A 273 4.50 6.76 -19.52
CA TYR A 273 3.30 6.90 -20.37
C TYR A 273 3.07 8.37 -20.75
N ALA A 274 3.79 8.84 -21.79
CA ALA A 274 3.77 10.23 -22.25
C ALA A 274 2.36 10.74 -22.62
N GLU A 275 1.46 9.84 -22.98
CA GLU A 275 0.05 10.16 -23.29
C GLU A 275 -0.72 10.72 -22.09
N ALA A 276 -0.19 10.62 -20.87
CA ALA A 276 -0.76 11.27 -19.70
C ALA A 276 -0.48 12.78 -19.64
N LEU A 277 0.56 13.28 -20.30
CA LEU A 277 1.01 14.69 -20.20
C LEU A 277 -0.09 15.72 -20.40
N PRO A 278 -0.96 15.63 -21.42
CA PRO A 278 -2.03 16.61 -21.60
C PRO A 278 -2.92 16.74 -20.36
N VAL A 279 -3.34 15.61 -19.78
CA VAL A 279 -4.20 15.59 -18.58
C VAL A 279 -3.46 16.14 -17.35
N LEU A 280 -2.16 15.91 -17.23
CA LEU A 280 -1.35 16.44 -16.13
C LEU A 280 -1.21 17.96 -16.24
N ARG A 281 -0.94 18.49 -17.45
CA ARG A 281 -0.84 19.92 -17.73
C ARG A 281 -2.17 20.62 -17.46
N ASP A 282 -3.29 20.06 -17.94
CA ASP A 282 -4.64 20.57 -17.71
C ASP A 282 -4.96 20.61 -16.20
N THR A 283 -4.57 19.57 -15.45
CA THR A 283 -4.77 19.52 -14.01
C THR A 283 -4.03 20.65 -13.29
N LEU A 284 -2.76 20.91 -13.65
CA LEU A 284 -1.97 22.00 -13.05
C LEU A 284 -2.43 23.40 -13.51
N SER A 285 -3.07 23.50 -14.67
CA SER A 285 -3.60 24.76 -15.20
C SER A 285 -4.99 25.09 -14.67
N GLY A 286 -5.70 24.12 -14.10
CA GLY A 286 -7.04 24.28 -13.55
C GLY A 286 -7.11 25.21 -12.34
N GLU A 287 -8.31 25.69 -12.01
CA GLU A 287 -8.54 26.58 -10.86
C GLU A 287 -8.59 25.83 -9.52
N LYS A 288 -9.09 24.58 -9.54
CA LYS A 288 -9.18 23.73 -8.33
C LYS A 288 -7.80 23.27 -7.93
N ARG A 289 -7.41 23.60 -6.70
CA ARG A 289 -6.12 23.24 -6.13
C ARG A 289 -6.27 22.12 -5.10
N ASP A 290 -5.55 21.02 -5.34
CA ASP A 290 -5.31 19.95 -4.39
C ASP A 290 -3.78 19.74 -4.32
N ALA A 291 -3.17 20.14 -3.22
CA ALA A 291 -1.71 20.13 -3.09
C ALA A 291 -1.08 18.75 -3.26
N VAL A 292 -1.77 17.68 -2.89
CA VAL A 292 -1.25 16.30 -3.07
C VAL A 292 -1.29 15.95 -4.54
N LEU A 293 -2.41 16.22 -5.21
CA LEU A 293 -2.57 15.97 -6.63
C LEU A 293 -1.62 16.85 -7.46
N ASP A 294 -1.48 18.14 -7.10
CA ASP A 294 -0.56 19.06 -7.76
C ASP A 294 0.90 18.56 -7.65
N ALA A 295 1.36 18.18 -6.45
CA ALA A 295 2.70 17.66 -6.23
C ALA A 295 2.97 16.38 -7.03
N VAL A 296 1.96 15.50 -7.14
CA VAL A 296 2.06 14.25 -7.91
C VAL A 296 2.10 14.52 -9.42
N CYS A 297 1.27 15.45 -9.91
CA CYS A 297 1.32 15.88 -11.31
C CYS A 297 2.68 16.48 -11.66
N ILE A 298 3.21 17.38 -10.82
CA ILE A 298 4.54 17.99 -10.98
C ILE A 298 5.62 16.90 -11.04
N GLY A 299 5.61 15.97 -10.08
CA GLY A 299 6.56 14.87 -10.04
C GLY A 299 6.53 13.99 -11.31
N SER A 300 5.32 13.71 -11.81
CA SER A 300 5.11 12.90 -13.01
C SER A 300 5.50 13.64 -14.30
N ILE A 301 5.23 14.95 -14.39
CA ILE A 301 5.75 15.79 -15.48
C ILE A 301 7.28 15.81 -15.46
N GLY A 302 7.91 15.83 -14.29
CA GLY A 302 9.35 15.68 -14.17
C GLY A 302 9.91 14.42 -14.85
N PHE A 303 9.13 13.34 -14.93
CA PHE A 303 9.52 12.11 -15.65
C PHE A 303 9.16 12.13 -17.15
N LEU A 304 8.04 12.74 -17.50
CA LEU A 304 7.42 12.64 -18.83
C LEU A 304 7.65 13.88 -19.70
N GLY A 305 7.75 15.07 -19.08
CA GLY A 305 7.78 16.36 -19.72
C GLY A 305 9.15 16.76 -20.28
N ASN A 306 9.23 17.97 -20.79
CA ASN A 306 10.43 18.59 -21.37
C ASN A 306 10.63 20.03 -20.83
N ALA A 307 11.58 20.79 -21.38
CA ALA A 307 11.86 22.16 -20.97
C ALA A 307 10.66 23.09 -21.01
N ASP A 308 9.72 22.89 -21.96
CA ASP A 308 8.51 23.72 -22.08
C ASP A 308 7.62 23.63 -20.83
N ASP A 309 7.71 22.53 -20.08
CA ASP A 309 6.94 22.30 -18.87
C ASP A 309 7.49 23.04 -17.64
N ILE A 310 8.73 23.51 -17.69
CA ILE A 310 9.40 24.16 -16.54
C ILE A 310 8.61 25.40 -16.11
N ALA A 311 8.16 26.22 -17.04
CA ALA A 311 7.40 27.44 -16.73
C ALA A 311 6.08 27.13 -16.01
N LEU A 312 5.40 26.05 -16.37
CA LEU A 312 4.18 25.60 -15.71
C LEU A 312 4.47 25.12 -14.27
N ILE A 313 5.53 24.34 -14.09
CA ILE A 313 5.94 23.77 -12.79
C ILE A 313 6.40 24.88 -11.84
N GLU A 314 7.17 25.86 -12.33
CA GLU A 314 7.70 27.00 -11.54
C GLU A 314 6.59 27.79 -10.82
N ARG A 315 5.38 27.85 -11.37
CA ARG A 315 4.23 28.55 -10.74
C ARG A 315 3.89 28.00 -9.35
N PHE A 316 4.33 26.78 -9.03
CA PHE A 316 4.08 26.09 -7.76
C PHE A 316 5.25 26.21 -6.75
N ARG A 317 6.32 26.87 -7.11
CA ARG A 317 7.53 27.00 -6.26
C ARG A 317 7.23 27.69 -4.91
N GLY A 318 6.29 28.62 -4.88
CA GLY A 318 5.85 29.34 -3.69
C GLY A 318 4.95 28.53 -2.74
N ASP A 319 4.39 27.40 -3.16
CA ASP A 319 3.63 26.52 -2.29
C ASP A 319 4.58 25.53 -1.58
N ALA A 320 4.74 25.69 -0.26
CA ALA A 320 5.63 24.84 0.54
C ALA A 320 5.33 23.34 0.40
N ARG A 321 4.10 22.95 0.05
CA ARG A 321 3.69 21.54 -0.14
C ARG A 321 4.14 20.98 -1.48
N CYS A 322 4.41 21.83 -2.48
CA CYS A 322 4.83 21.45 -3.82
C CYS A 322 6.31 21.74 -4.10
N SER A 323 6.95 22.63 -3.33
CA SER A 323 8.30 23.14 -3.58
C SER A 323 9.33 22.03 -3.84
N ALA A 324 9.38 21.00 -3.00
CA ALA A 324 10.30 19.88 -3.18
C ALA A 324 10.02 19.08 -4.48
N ALA A 325 8.75 18.92 -4.86
CA ALA A 325 8.37 18.26 -6.11
C ALA A 325 8.79 19.11 -7.33
N VAL A 326 8.62 20.43 -7.24
CA VAL A 326 9.05 21.39 -8.28
C VAL A 326 10.54 21.28 -8.54
N GLU A 327 11.37 21.38 -7.49
CA GLU A 327 12.83 21.30 -7.64
C GLU A 327 13.29 19.97 -8.22
N ALA A 328 12.73 18.86 -7.70
CA ALA A 328 13.03 17.53 -8.21
C ALA A 328 12.62 17.32 -9.67
N ALA A 329 11.45 17.86 -10.08
CA ALA A 329 10.95 17.74 -11.45
C ALA A 329 11.81 18.55 -12.42
N ILE A 330 12.11 19.83 -12.10
CA ILE A 330 12.94 20.69 -12.93
C ILE A 330 14.35 20.11 -13.09
N LYS A 331 14.93 19.62 -11.99
CA LYS A 331 16.23 18.96 -12.06
C LYS A 331 16.20 17.77 -13.03
N ARG A 332 15.20 16.88 -12.95
CA ARG A 332 15.08 15.71 -13.85
C ARG A 332 14.95 16.12 -15.31
N ILE A 333 14.19 17.18 -15.60
CA ILE A 333 14.01 17.68 -16.95
C ILE A 333 15.35 18.16 -17.49
N LYS A 334 16.09 19.00 -16.76
CA LYS A 334 17.39 19.53 -17.13
C LYS A 334 18.44 18.43 -17.30
N ASP A 335 18.56 17.52 -16.32
CA ASP A 335 19.52 16.40 -16.38
C ASP A 335 19.29 15.54 -17.63
N ARG A 336 18.07 15.41 -18.10
CA ARG A 336 17.71 14.65 -19.31
C ARG A 336 18.11 15.36 -20.61
N GLU A 337 17.99 16.67 -20.65
CA GLU A 337 18.39 17.49 -21.79
C GLU A 337 19.91 17.56 -21.94
N ASP A 338 20.63 17.72 -20.82
CA ASP A 338 22.09 17.79 -20.79
C ASP A 338 22.76 16.48 -21.25
N ILE A 339 22.10 15.34 -21.00
CA ILE A 339 22.61 14.01 -21.39
C ILE A 339 22.32 13.69 -22.86
N GLY A 340 21.47 14.45 -23.56
CA GLY A 340 21.15 14.26 -24.98
C GLY A 340 20.53 12.90 -25.32
N THR A 341 19.95 12.21 -24.35
CA THR A 341 19.45 10.83 -24.50
C THR A 341 17.97 10.75 -24.15
N PRO A 342 17.10 10.21 -25.01
CA PRO A 342 15.75 9.85 -24.64
C PRO A 342 15.79 8.56 -23.81
N THR A 343 16.02 8.66 -22.50
CA THR A 343 15.88 7.50 -21.58
C THR A 343 14.44 7.34 -21.18
N ALA A 344 13.66 6.81 -22.11
CA ALA A 344 12.37 6.24 -21.77
C ALA A 344 12.56 4.97 -20.92
N GLY A 345 12.22 5.03 -19.65
CA GLY A 345 11.59 3.88 -19.01
C GLY A 345 12.41 2.88 -18.23
N LYS A 346 13.74 2.95 -18.09
CA LYS A 346 14.48 1.88 -17.38
C LYS A 346 14.94 2.19 -15.95
N GLU A 347 15.04 3.42 -15.52
CA GLU A 347 15.55 3.75 -14.17
C GLU A 347 14.49 4.30 -13.18
N ALA A 348 13.27 4.55 -13.63
CA ALA A 348 12.22 5.15 -12.79
C ALA A 348 11.66 4.22 -11.69
N SER A 349 12.03 2.94 -11.69
CA SER A 349 11.39 1.92 -10.84
C SER A 349 11.68 2.01 -9.33
N LEU A 350 12.61 2.86 -8.89
CA LEU A 350 13.20 2.70 -7.55
C LEU A 350 12.85 3.78 -6.50
N THR A 351 12.23 4.91 -6.85
CA THR A 351 12.23 6.05 -5.91
C THR A 351 10.88 6.55 -5.40
N LEU A 352 9.74 6.02 -5.86
CA LEU A 352 8.40 6.53 -5.45
C LEU A 352 7.59 5.61 -4.51
N ARG A 353 8.12 4.44 -4.13
CA ARG A 353 7.48 3.57 -3.10
C ARG A 353 7.15 4.26 -1.76
N PRO A 354 7.88 5.31 -1.30
CA PRO A 354 7.58 5.95 -0.02
C PRO A 354 6.29 6.77 0.01
N LEU A 355 5.83 7.33 -1.12
CA LEU A 355 4.68 8.26 -1.11
C LEU A 355 3.33 7.55 -0.93
N LEU A 356 3.17 6.33 -1.42
CA LEU A 356 1.94 5.55 -1.19
C LEU A 356 1.81 5.06 0.26
N ARG A 357 2.92 4.80 0.97
CA ARG A 357 2.89 4.51 2.41
C ARG A 357 2.43 5.72 3.24
N ALA A 358 2.74 6.92 2.81
CA ALA A 358 2.35 8.14 3.51
C ALA A 358 0.85 8.48 3.38
N VAL A 359 0.15 7.91 2.41
CA VAL A 359 -1.30 8.09 2.18
C VAL A 359 -2.13 6.98 2.83
N GLN A 360 -1.50 5.97 3.44
CA GLN A 360 -2.23 4.93 4.17
C GLN A 360 -2.76 5.49 5.50
N PRO A 361 -4.09 5.47 5.74
CA PRO A 361 -4.71 6.11 6.91
C PRO A 361 -4.36 5.46 8.26
N HIS A 362 -3.52 4.44 8.33
CA HIS A 362 -3.36 3.55 9.47
C HIS A 362 -2.06 3.68 10.27
N GLU A 363 -1.13 4.54 9.87
CA GLU A 363 0.01 4.91 10.74
C GLU A 363 -0.29 6.10 11.66
N ILE A 364 -1.54 6.29 12.08
CA ILE A 364 -1.83 7.09 13.27
C ILE A 364 -1.42 6.22 14.47
N ARG A 365 -0.16 6.37 14.87
CA ARG A 365 0.38 5.78 16.08
C ARG A 365 -0.57 6.02 17.24
N SER A 366 -1.00 4.95 17.88
CA SER A 366 -1.72 4.91 19.15
C SER A 366 -0.91 5.45 20.35
N ASP A 367 0.25 6.06 20.13
CA ASP A 367 1.20 6.44 21.17
C ASP A 367 0.92 7.80 21.81
N SER A 368 -0.20 8.48 21.48
CA SER A 368 -0.49 9.84 22.01
C SER A 368 -1.58 9.89 23.08
N PHE A 369 -2.05 8.76 23.61
CA PHE A 369 -3.03 8.73 24.72
C PHE A 369 -2.49 8.04 25.98
N GLY A 370 -1.25 8.38 26.35
CA GLY A 370 -0.69 8.03 27.65
C GLY A 370 -0.42 9.28 28.46
N GLY A 371 -1.29 9.61 29.42
CA GLY A 371 -0.92 10.55 30.49
C GLY A 371 -1.84 11.74 30.70
N LEU A 372 -3.02 11.51 31.26
CA LEU A 372 -3.61 12.46 32.21
C LEU A 372 -4.17 11.63 33.35
N GLY A 373 -3.28 11.34 34.30
CA GLY A 373 -3.59 10.76 35.59
C GLY A 373 -4.44 11.73 36.42
N GLY A 374 -5.47 11.17 37.05
CA GLY A 374 -6.44 11.86 37.89
C GLY A 374 -5.83 12.53 39.11
N GLY A 375 -6.26 13.74 39.34
CA GLY A 375 -6.25 14.41 40.63
C GLY A 375 -7.65 14.60 41.08
N ALA A 376 -8.08 13.83 42.08
CA ALA A 376 -9.31 14.09 42.81
C ALA A 376 -9.06 15.23 43.81
N PRO A 377 -9.95 16.20 43.95
CA PRO A 377 -9.96 17.09 45.11
C PRO A 377 -10.87 16.53 46.22
N ARG A 378 -10.40 16.72 47.45
CA ARG A 378 -11.15 16.57 48.68
C ARG A 378 -12.31 17.58 48.76
#